data_4c6107b617916519656f0686d9d9f2db
#
_entry.id   4c6107b617916519656f0686d9d9f2db
#
_cell.length_a   1.000
_cell.length_b   1.000
_cell.length_c   1.000
_cell.angle_alpha   90.00
_cell.angle_beta   90.00
_cell.angle_gamma   90.00
#
_symmetry.space_group_name_H-M   'P 1'
#
loop_
_entity.id
_entity.type
_entity.pdbx_description
1 polymer ?
#
loop_
_entity_poly.entity_id
_entity_poly.type
_entity_poly.pdbx_seq_one_letter_code
_entity_poly.pdbx_strand_id
1 'polypeptide(L)' 'MIEVTVKLNFKGKNYQTNVIVGKNTSEKEILQLAREQVSRQWTN' A
#
# COMPACT_ATOMS: atom_id res chain seq x y z
N MET A 1 11.35 2.37 -11.98
CA MET A 1 10.20 2.02 -11.15
C MET A 1 10.49 0.81 -10.30
N ILE A 2 10.05 0.83 -9.09
CA ILE A 2 10.31 -0.23 -8.14
C ILE A 2 8.98 -0.74 -7.63
N GLU A 3 8.82 -2.05 -7.60
CA GLU A 3 7.65 -2.68 -7.02
C GLU A 3 7.91 -2.97 -5.56
N VAL A 4 7.05 -2.48 -4.69
CA VAL A 4 7.17 -2.68 -3.25
C VAL A 4 5.95 -3.41 -2.74
N THR A 5 6.18 -4.48 -1.99
CA THR A 5 5.11 -5.23 -1.36
C THR A 5 4.91 -4.68 0.05
N VAL A 6 3.71 -4.24 0.34
CA VAL A 6 3.38 -3.66 1.63
C VAL A 6 2.35 -4.54 2.34
N LYS A 7 2.63 -4.83 3.58
CA LYS A 7 1.70 -5.57 4.43
C LYS A 7 0.97 -4.62 5.34
N LEU A 8 -0.33 -4.69 5.34
CA LEU A 8 -1.17 -3.82 6.16
C LEU A 8 -2.05 -4.64 7.07
N ASN A 9 -2.29 -4.08 8.25
CA ASN A 9 -3.23 -4.66 9.18
C ASN A 9 -4.43 -3.70 9.28
N PHE A 10 -5.59 -4.19 8.87
CA PHE A 10 -6.79 -3.36 8.83
C PHE A 10 -7.96 -4.17 9.36
N LYS A 11 -8.61 -3.64 10.39
CA LYS A 11 -9.76 -4.27 11.04
C LYS A 11 -9.50 -5.71 11.45
N GLY A 12 -8.33 -5.97 11.99
CA GLY A 12 -7.96 -7.29 12.47
C GLY A 12 -7.57 -8.28 11.39
N LYS A 13 -7.49 -7.85 10.15
CA LYS A 13 -7.08 -8.70 9.04
C LYS A 13 -5.78 -8.20 8.44
N ASN A 14 -4.98 -9.12 7.95
CA ASN A 14 -3.73 -8.79 7.29
C ASN A 14 -3.96 -8.69 5.79
N TYR A 15 -3.56 -7.58 5.21
CA TYR A 15 -3.64 -7.36 3.77
C TYR A 15 -2.25 -7.17 3.21
N GLN A 16 -2.10 -7.59 1.97
CA GLN A 16 -0.85 -7.41 1.26
C GLN A 16 -1.17 -6.79 -0.09
N THR A 17 -0.45 -5.73 -0.42
CA THR A 17 -0.65 -5.06 -1.69
C THR A 17 0.70 -4.68 -2.27
N ASN A 18 0.77 -4.61 -3.59
CA ASN A 18 1.97 -4.18 -4.29
C ASN A 18 1.76 -2.78 -4.83
N VAL A 19 2.73 -1.92 -4.59
CA VAL A 19 2.71 -0.55 -5.12
C VAL A 19 3.94 -0.32 -5.97
N ILE A 20 3.77 0.40 -7.05
CA ILE A 20 4.86 0.75 -7.94
C ILE A 20 5.22 2.20 -7.71
N VAL A 21 6.47 2.44 -7.32
CA VAL A 21 6.92 3.77 -6.93
C VAL A 21 8.25 4.09 -7.58
N GLY A 22 8.61 5.37 -7.55
CA GLY A 22 9.91 5.80 -8.04
C GLY A 22 11.02 5.56 -7.03
N LYS A 23 12.26 5.72 -7.48
CA LYS A 23 13.41 5.49 -6.62
C LYS A 23 13.43 6.37 -5.37
N ASN A 24 12.92 7.58 -5.49
CA ASN A 24 13.02 8.57 -4.43
C ASN A 24 11.76 8.65 -3.58
N THR A 25 10.89 7.67 -3.70
CA THR A 25 9.66 7.67 -2.92
C THR A 25 9.96 7.26 -1.48
N SER A 26 9.51 8.06 -0.53
CA SER A 26 9.73 7.76 0.89
C SER A 26 8.83 6.63 1.37
N GLU A 27 9.23 6.03 2.48
CA GLU A 27 8.41 4.97 3.08
C GLU A 27 7.02 5.45 3.45
N LYS A 28 6.92 6.69 3.91
CA LYS A 28 5.62 7.26 4.27
C LYS A 28 4.69 7.32 3.06
N GLU A 29 5.23 7.72 1.92
CA GLU A 29 4.44 7.78 0.71
C GLU A 29 4.01 6.40 0.25
N ILE A 30 4.90 5.43 0.37
CA ILE A 30 4.59 4.05 0.00
C ILE A 30 3.46 3.51 0.86
N LEU A 31 3.54 3.74 2.16
CA LEU A 31 2.49 3.29 3.08
C LEU A 31 1.16 3.97 2.77
N GLN A 32 1.20 5.25 2.48
CA GLN A 32 -0.01 6.01 2.18
C GLN A 32 -0.68 5.48 0.90
N LEU A 33 0.11 5.24 -0.12
CA LEU A 33 -0.43 4.69 -1.37
C LEU A 33 -1.03 3.31 -1.17
N ALA A 34 -0.35 2.48 -0.39
CA ALA A 34 -0.83 1.14 -0.10
C ALA A 34 -2.17 1.18 0.63
N ARG A 35 -2.27 2.07 1.62
CA ARG A 35 -3.51 2.22 2.38
C ARG A 35 -4.65 2.71 1.49
N GLU A 36 -4.36 3.62 0.59
CA GLU A 36 -5.37 4.10 -0.34
C GLU A 36 -5.87 2.99 -1.25
N GLN A 37 -4.97 2.15 -1.75
CA GLN A 37 -5.36 1.05 -2.61
C GLN A 37 -6.27 0.07 -1.88
N VAL A 38 -5.90 -0.28 -0.66
CA VAL A 38 -6.71 -1.19 0.13
C VAL A 38 -8.07 -0.58 0.41
N SER A 39 -8.09 0.70 0.77
CA SER A 39 -9.34 1.38 1.04
C SER A 39 -10.26 1.41 -0.18
N ARG A 40 -9.70 1.62 -1.35
CA ARG A 40 -10.50 1.63 -2.58
C ARG A 40 -11.10 0.28 -2.89
N GLN A 41 -10.34 -0.78 -2.67
CA GLN A 41 -10.84 -2.12 -2.90
C GLN A 41 -11.98 -2.46 -1.96
N TRP A 42 -12.00 -1.81 -0.83
CA TRP A 42 -12.98 -2.09 0.22
C TRP A 42 -14.28 -1.33 0.08
N THR A 43 -14.25 -0.21 -0.62
CA THR A 43 -15.41 0.66 -0.72
C THR A 43 -16.35 0.33 -1.88
N ASN A 44 -16.19 -0.76 -2.46
CA ASN A 44 -17.11 -1.15 -3.54
C ASN A 44 -18.42 -1.61 -3.01
#